data_b9eaeb06131c7b27b67c84718fb551b0
#
_entry.id   b9eaeb06131c7b27b67c84718fb551b0
#
_cell.length_a   1.000
_cell.length_b   1.000
_cell.length_c   1.000
_cell.angle_alpha   90.00
_cell.angle_beta   90.00
_cell.angle_gamma   90.00
#
_symmetry.space_group_name_H-M   'P 1'
#
loop_
_entity.id
_entity.type
_entity.pdbx_description
1 polymer ?
#
loop_
_entity_poly.entity_id
_entity_poly.type
_entity_poly.pdbx_seq_one_letter_code
_entity_poly.pdbx_strand_id
1 'polypeptide(L)'
;TLVCRDNKGKCRVVQIEAIYNEEGIYWETHRQSGILNGKMTKQPVITILVGKAKRSLDQQCDLEFKSHVKKYLDKGYKTIQSLGCEDLASFDPDVHLPAQNTNQQGVVKPQLCKVYDPNDKKNLNKIWYISRKYDGVRSILYYKDGEIRTSSRGGQDYDIAATHIRTDPSLLKIFESNPTLRLDGEIYRFSWPLNKIS
;
A
#
# COMPACT_ATOMS: atom_id res chain seq x y z
N THR A 1 -3.82 -13.29 10.39
CA THR A 1 -2.69 -13.31 9.45
C THR A 1 -2.92 -12.26 8.36
N LEU A 2 -1.86 -11.49 8.04
CA LEU A 2 -1.86 -10.49 6.98
C LEU A 2 -0.75 -10.83 5.97
N VAL A 3 -1.02 -10.56 4.69
CA VAL A 3 -0.12 -10.87 3.58
C VAL A 3 0.00 -9.71 2.61
N CYS A 4 1.16 -9.55 1.98
CA CYS A 4 1.34 -8.64 0.85
C CYS A 4 2.47 -9.12 -0.06
N ARG A 5 2.49 -8.65 -1.31
CA ARG A 5 3.61 -8.86 -2.21
C ARG A 5 4.57 -7.67 -2.10
N ASP A 6 5.84 -7.93 -1.82
CA ASP A 6 6.85 -6.86 -1.75
C ASP A 6 7.35 -6.43 -3.16
N ASN A 7 8.17 -5.40 -3.21
CA ASN A 7 8.70 -4.87 -4.47
C ASN A 7 9.61 -5.86 -5.23
N LYS A 8 10.06 -6.94 -4.57
CA LYS A 8 10.85 -8.01 -5.17
C LYS A 8 10.00 -9.21 -5.60
N GLY A 9 8.67 -9.08 -5.51
CA GLY A 9 7.72 -10.13 -5.85
C GLY A 9 7.52 -11.19 -4.76
N LYS A 10 8.22 -11.09 -3.63
CA LYS A 10 8.08 -12.07 -2.54
C LYS A 10 6.84 -11.79 -1.72
N CYS A 11 6.13 -12.84 -1.34
CA CYS A 11 5.00 -12.71 -0.42
C CYS A 11 5.52 -12.54 1.01
N ARG A 12 5.16 -11.42 1.63
CA ARG A 12 5.40 -11.13 3.04
C ARG A 12 4.20 -11.56 3.87
N VAL A 13 4.49 -12.16 5.01
CA VAL A 13 3.48 -12.62 5.97
C VAL A 13 3.71 -11.94 7.30
N VAL A 14 2.62 -11.52 7.93
CA VAL A 14 2.60 -11.01 9.31
C VAL A 14 1.51 -11.74 10.06
N GLN A 15 1.85 -12.28 11.20
CA GLN A 15 0.90 -12.89 12.13
C GLN A 15 0.87 -12.06 13.41
N ILE A 16 -0.33 -11.73 13.86
CA ILE A 16 -0.57 -10.99 15.09
C ILE A 16 -1.63 -11.78 15.86
N GLU A 17 -1.34 -12.10 17.09
CA GLU A 17 -2.22 -12.86 17.98
C GLU A 17 -2.31 -12.14 19.32
N ALA A 18 -3.50 -12.11 19.90
CA ALA A 18 -3.72 -11.68 21.26
C ALA A 18 -4.05 -12.91 22.10
N ILE A 19 -3.29 -13.14 23.16
CA ILE A 19 -3.43 -14.29 24.04
C ILE A 19 -3.73 -13.78 25.44
N TYR A 20 -4.80 -14.27 26.04
CA TYR A 20 -5.12 -13.97 27.43
C TYR A 20 -4.38 -14.93 28.35
N ASN A 21 -3.70 -14.39 29.35
CA ASN A 21 -3.04 -15.16 30.40
C ASN A 21 -3.94 -15.19 31.64
N GLU A 22 -4.56 -16.33 31.91
CA GLU A 22 -5.49 -16.52 33.03
C GLU A 22 -4.82 -16.43 34.38
N GLU A 23 -3.58 -16.93 34.50
CA GLU A 23 -2.84 -16.95 35.77
C GLU A 23 -2.43 -15.54 36.19
N GLY A 24 -2.01 -14.71 35.24
CA GLY A 24 -1.56 -13.36 35.51
C GLY A 24 -2.63 -12.27 35.27
N ILE A 25 -3.80 -12.64 34.77
CA ILE A 25 -4.91 -11.71 34.45
C ILE A 25 -4.44 -10.56 33.54
N TYR A 26 -3.80 -10.88 32.40
CA TYR A 26 -3.34 -9.91 31.44
C TYR A 26 -3.41 -10.43 30.00
N TRP A 27 -3.32 -9.53 29.02
CA TRP A 27 -3.20 -9.88 27.61
C TRP A 27 -1.77 -9.77 27.12
N GLU A 28 -1.40 -10.66 26.22
CA GLU A 28 -0.16 -10.60 25.45
C GLU A 28 -0.46 -10.44 23.97
N THR A 29 0.26 -9.56 23.31
CA THR A 29 0.24 -9.45 21.84
C THR A 29 1.53 -10.02 21.28
N HIS A 30 1.40 -11.16 20.61
CA HIS A 30 2.47 -11.86 19.91
C HIS A 30 2.48 -11.44 18.44
N ARG A 31 3.65 -11.13 17.92
CA ARG A 31 3.81 -10.69 16.53
C ARG A 31 5.00 -11.39 15.91
N GLN A 32 4.80 -11.89 14.69
CA GLN A 32 5.90 -12.41 13.90
C GLN A 32 5.72 -12.05 12.43
N SER A 33 6.82 -11.91 11.71
CA SER A 33 6.82 -11.53 10.30
C SER A 33 7.95 -12.19 9.54
N GLY A 34 7.71 -12.46 8.27
CA GLY A 34 8.69 -13.10 7.41
C GLY A 34 8.27 -13.17 5.95
N ILE A 35 8.84 -14.10 5.24
CA ILE A 35 8.46 -14.46 3.87
C ILE A 35 7.65 -15.74 3.93
N LEU A 36 6.61 -15.83 3.13
CA LEU A 36 5.81 -17.05 3.01
C LEU A 36 6.72 -18.25 2.72
N ASN A 37 6.53 -19.35 3.46
CA ASN A 37 7.36 -20.55 3.43
C ASN A 37 8.84 -20.31 3.76
N GLY A 38 9.18 -19.19 4.40
CA GLY A 38 10.51 -18.83 4.82
C GLY A 38 10.62 -18.66 6.34
N LYS A 39 11.77 -18.14 6.78
CA LYS A 39 12.01 -17.87 8.21
C LYS A 39 11.09 -16.74 8.70
N MET A 40 10.38 -17.01 9.79
CA MET A 40 9.61 -16.02 10.53
C MET A 40 10.45 -15.45 11.69
N THR A 41 10.42 -14.14 11.83
CA THR A 41 11.10 -13.44 12.93
C THR A 41 10.06 -13.00 13.94
N LYS A 42 10.18 -13.47 15.18
CA LYS A 42 9.34 -13.04 16.30
C LYS A 42 9.78 -11.65 16.76
N GLN A 43 8.81 -10.83 17.10
CA GLN A 43 9.03 -9.52 17.70
C GLN A 43 8.82 -9.60 19.21
N PRO A 44 9.32 -8.63 19.99
CA PRO A 44 9.06 -8.60 21.43
C PRO A 44 7.56 -8.66 21.72
N VAL A 45 7.21 -9.48 22.71
CA VAL A 45 5.82 -9.58 23.20
C VAL A 45 5.43 -8.27 23.88
N ILE A 46 4.22 -7.82 23.64
CA ILE A 46 3.65 -6.66 24.32
C ILE A 46 2.65 -7.17 25.35
N THR A 47 2.90 -6.86 26.62
CA THR A 47 2.01 -7.22 27.72
C THR A 47 1.11 -6.04 28.07
N ILE A 48 -0.19 -6.29 28.22
CA ILE A 48 -1.21 -5.32 28.56
C ILE A 48 -1.79 -5.72 29.92
N LEU A 49 -1.35 -5.01 30.96
CA LEU A 49 -1.68 -5.31 32.36
C LEU A 49 -2.91 -4.56 32.86
N VAL A 50 -3.18 -3.39 32.29
CA VAL A 50 -4.26 -2.49 32.75
C VAL A 50 -4.90 -1.76 31.57
N GLY A 51 -6.17 -1.46 31.70
CA GLY A 51 -6.86 -0.55 30.77
C GLY A 51 -6.39 0.90 30.95
N LYS A 52 -6.41 1.71 29.88
CA LYS A 52 -6.06 3.13 29.89
C LYS A 52 -7.30 3.96 29.55
N ALA A 53 -7.35 5.19 30.07
CA ALA A 53 -8.44 6.14 29.78
C ALA A 53 -9.86 5.54 30.01
N LYS A 54 -10.05 4.93 31.19
CA LYS A 54 -11.32 4.31 31.63
C LYS A 54 -11.77 3.08 30.81
N ARG A 55 -10.90 2.50 29.98
CA ARG A 55 -11.19 1.24 29.29
C ARG A 55 -10.94 0.04 30.18
N SER A 56 -11.70 -1.03 29.96
CA SER A 56 -11.38 -2.32 30.54
C SER A 56 -10.08 -2.90 29.93
N LEU A 57 -9.53 -3.93 30.53
CA LEU A 57 -8.37 -4.64 30.01
C LEU A 57 -8.62 -5.17 28.59
N ASP A 58 -9.77 -5.77 28.34
CA ASP A 58 -10.16 -6.31 27.03
C ASP A 58 -10.31 -5.21 25.98
N GLN A 59 -10.95 -4.10 26.35
CA GLN A 59 -11.09 -2.94 25.46
C GLN A 59 -9.73 -2.34 25.09
N GLN A 60 -8.78 -2.34 26.02
CA GLN A 60 -7.43 -1.86 25.75
C GLN A 60 -6.70 -2.83 24.82
N CYS A 61 -6.81 -4.13 25.04
CA CYS A 61 -6.25 -5.15 24.18
C CYS A 61 -6.80 -5.04 22.74
N ASP A 62 -8.11 -4.95 22.59
CA ASP A 62 -8.76 -4.83 21.28
C ASP A 62 -8.32 -3.57 20.52
N LEU A 63 -8.19 -2.43 21.23
CA LEU A 63 -7.70 -1.19 20.64
C LEU A 63 -6.25 -1.33 20.13
N GLU A 64 -5.37 -1.90 20.94
CA GLU A 64 -3.96 -2.07 20.56
C GLU A 64 -3.80 -3.09 19.44
N PHE A 65 -4.54 -4.20 19.49
CA PHE A 65 -4.58 -5.20 18.43
C PHE A 65 -5.03 -4.59 17.11
N LYS A 66 -6.16 -3.87 17.09
CA LYS A 66 -6.69 -3.16 15.91
C LYS A 66 -5.70 -2.13 15.37
N SER A 67 -5.01 -1.41 16.26
CA SER A 67 -3.98 -0.46 15.87
C SER A 67 -2.80 -1.13 15.17
N HIS A 68 -2.36 -2.29 15.66
CA HIS A 68 -1.30 -3.07 15.02
C HIS A 68 -1.72 -3.60 13.65
N VAL A 69 -2.93 -4.13 13.53
CA VAL A 69 -3.49 -4.60 12.25
C VAL A 69 -3.58 -3.45 11.27
N LYS A 70 -4.14 -2.30 11.69
CA LYS A 70 -4.30 -1.12 10.84
C LYS A 70 -2.97 -0.65 10.26
N LYS A 71 -1.88 -0.62 11.04
CA LYS A 71 -0.54 -0.23 10.55
C LYS A 71 -0.07 -1.08 9.36
N TYR A 72 -0.46 -2.33 9.28
CA TYR A 72 -0.12 -3.19 8.14
C TYR A 72 -1.11 -3.00 6.99
N LEU A 73 -2.39 -2.83 7.27
CA LEU A 73 -3.39 -2.51 6.23
C LEU A 73 -3.02 -1.21 5.51
N ASP A 74 -2.62 -0.17 6.24
CA ASP A 74 -2.17 1.12 5.69
C ASP A 74 -0.88 0.96 4.82
N LYS A 75 -0.09 -0.08 5.05
CA LYS A 75 1.07 -0.45 4.21
C LYS A 75 0.71 -1.34 3.02
N GLY A 76 -0.58 -1.61 2.79
CA GLY A 76 -1.07 -2.41 1.67
C GLY A 76 -1.12 -3.91 1.92
N TYR A 77 -0.96 -4.36 3.17
CA TYR A 77 -1.26 -5.75 3.53
C TYR A 77 -2.77 -5.98 3.47
N LYS A 78 -3.14 -7.23 3.21
CA LYS A 78 -4.53 -7.69 3.26
C LYS A 78 -4.65 -8.84 4.26
N THR A 79 -5.77 -8.94 4.94
CA THR A 79 -6.04 -10.11 5.78
C THR A 79 -6.35 -11.31 4.89
N ILE A 80 -5.98 -12.51 5.32
CA ILE A 80 -6.26 -13.74 4.58
C ILE A 80 -7.78 -13.90 4.37
N GLN A 81 -8.58 -13.57 5.37
CA GLN A 81 -10.05 -13.63 5.28
C GLN A 81 -10.61 -12.66 4.23
N SER A 82 -10.01 -11.45 4.10
CA SER A 82 -10.44 -10.48 3.06
C SER A 82 -10.12 -10.94 1.65
N LEU A 83 -9.26 -11.93 1.50
CA LEU A 83 -8.91 -12.58 0.23
C LEU A 83 -9.72 -13.86 -0.04
N GLY A 84 -10.68 -14.18 0.83
CA GLY A 84 -11.52 -15.36 0.69
C GLY A 84 -10.84 -16.67 1.09
N CYS A 85 -9.71 -16.61 1.82
CA CYS A 85 -9.00 -17.77 2.30
C CYS A 85 -9.31 -18.00 3.79
N GLU A 86 -9.46 -19.25 4.19
CA GLU A 86 -9.72 -19.62 5.60
C GLU A 86 -8.43 -19.52 6.43
N ASP A 87 -7.34 -20.00 5.88
CA ASP A 87 -6.04 -20.06 6.54
C ASP A 87 -4.87 -19.80 5.55
N LEU A 88 -3.65 -19.88 6.05
CA LEU A 88 -2.45 -19.69 5.24
C LEU A 88 -2.18 -20.86 4.27
N ALA A 89 -2.73 -22.05 4.55
CA ALA A 89 -2.56 -23.22 3.69
C ALA A 89 -3.42 -23.14 2.43
N SER A 90 -4.59 -22.50 2.52
CA SER A 90 -5.48 -22.25 1.38
C SER A 90 -5.07 -21.03 0.55
N PHE A 91 -4.07 -20.26 1.01
CA PHE A 91 -3.64 -19.03 0.39
C PHE A 91 -2.54 -19.26 -0.66
N ASP A 92 -2.81 -18.85 -1.91
CA ASP A 92 -1.83 -18.81 -3.00
C ASP A 92 -1.54 -17.34 -3.40
N PRO A 93 -0.29 -16.87 -3.26
CA PRO A 93 0.07 -15.49 -3.62
C PRO A 93 -0.20 -15.13 -5.08
N ASP A 94 -0.11 -16.08 -5.99
CA ASP A 94 -0.26 -15.82 -7.42
C ASP A 94 -1.72 -15.73 -7.86
N VAL A 95 -2.62 -16.29 -7.05
CA VAL A 95 -4.07 -16.19 -7.24
C VAL A 95 -4.66 -14.99 -6.48
N HIS A 96 -4.25 -14.79 -5.23
CA HIS A 96 -4.94 -13.90 -4.29
C HIS A 96 -4.31 -12.52 -4.14
N LEU A 97 -3.04 -12.34 -4.54
CA LEU A 97 -2.39 -11.02 -4.47
C LEU A 97 -2.20 -10.41 -5.86
N PRO A 98 -2.24 -9.08 -5.96
CA PRO A 98 -1.91 -8.39 -7.20
C PRO A 98 -0.53 -8.80 -7.72
N ALA A 99 -0.37 -8.79 -9.04
CA ALA A 99 0.91 -9.05 -9.69
C ALA A 99 2.01 -8.11 -9.18
N GLN A 100 3.26 -8.53 -9.31
CA GLN A 100 4.41 -7.70 -8.95
C GLN A 100 4.32 -6.32 -9.63
N ASN A 101 4.71 -5.28 -8.91
CA ASN A 101 4.68 -3.88 -9.37
C ASN A 101 3.29 -3.31 -9.65
N THR A 102 2.23 -3.96 -9.18
CA THR A 102 0.88 -3.36 -9.18
C THR A 102 0.50 -2.84 -7.79
N ASN A 103 -0.44 -1.89 -7.77
CA ASN A 103 -1.04 -1.40 -6.53
C ASN A 103 -2.22 -2.30 -6.10
N GLN A 104 -2.93 -1.91 -5.05
CA GLN A 104 -4.08 -2.67 -4.52
C GLN A 104 -5.25 -2.80 -5.51
N GLN A 105 -5.32 -1.93 -6.52
CA GLN A 105 -6.32 -1.96 -7.59
C GLN A 105 -5.86 -2.73 -8.83
N GLY A 106 -4.67 -3.37 -8.79
CA GLY A 106 -4.08 -4.07 -9.91
C GLY A 106 -3.46 -3.16 -10.98
N VAL A 107 -3.36 -1.85 -10.71
CA VAL A 107 -2.74 -0.89 -11.63
C VAL A 107 -1.23 -0.88 -11.45
N VAL A 108 -0.49 -0.83 -12.56
CA VAL A 108 0.99 -0.79 -12.53
C VAL A 108 1.48 0.40 -11.73
N LYS A 109 2.38 0.14 -10.77
CA LYS A 109 3.01 1.20 -9.98
C LYS A 109 3.98 2.01 -10.84
N PRO A 110 3.96 3.34 -10.71
CA PRO A 110 4.93 4.18 -11.38
C PRO A 110 6.34 3.90 -10.89
N GLN A 111 7.30 3.99 -11.79
CA GLN A 111 8.71 3.87 -11.44
C GLN A 111 9.13 5.03 -10.54
N LEU A 112 9.90 4.72 -9.49
CA LEU A 112 10.53 5.76 -8.68
C LEU A 112 11.87 6.14 -9.27
N CYS A 113 12.10 7.43 -9.42
CA CYS A 113 13.42 7.97 -9.72
C CYS A 113 14.36 7.72 -8.54
N LYS A 114 15.57 7.34 -8.84
CA LYS A 114 16.66 7.33 -7.85
C LYS A 114 17.15 8.76 -7.63
N VAL A 115 17.64 9.04 -6.43
CA VAL A 115 18.35 10.29 -6.18
C VAL A 115 19.63 10.30 -7.02
N TYR A 116 19.88 11.42 -7.70
CA TYR A 116 21.14 11.60 -8.43
C TYR A 116 22.30 11.74 -7.44
N ASP A 117 23.30 10.90 -7.59
CA ASP A 117 24.56 11.01 -6.86
C ASP A 117 25.66 11.41 -7.84
N PRO A 118 26.24 12.61 -7.69
CA PRO A 118 27.32 13.08 -8.56
C PRO A 118 28.60 12.25 -8.42
N ASN A 119 28.78 11.53 -7.31
CA ASN A 119 29.96 10.71 -7.06
C ASN A 119 29.80 9.26 -7.58
N ASP A 120 28.61 8.84 -7.99
CA ASP A 120 28.42 7.51 -8.58
C ASP A 120 29.03 7.47 -9.99
N LYS A 121 30.08 6.65 -10.14
CA LYS A 121 30.79 6.45 -11.41
C LYS A 121 29.86 6.05 -12.57
N LYS A 122 28.70 5.45 -12.28
CA LYS A 122 27.68 5.11 -13.28
C LYS A 122 26.99 6.34 -13.88
N ASN A 123 27.10 7.48 -13.24
CA ASN A 123 26.52 8.74 -13.68
C ASN A 123 27.50 9.57 -14.51
N LEU A 124 28.79 9.25 -14.44
CA LEU A 124 29.80 9.91 -15.25
C LEU A 124 29.64 9.57 -16.73
N ASN A 125 29.86 10.52 -17.60
CA ASN A 125 29.80 10.39 -19.06
C ASN A 125 28.41 10.04 -19.62
N LYS A 126 27.32 10.32 -18.88
CA LYS A 126 25.96 10.22 -19.37
C LYS A 126 25.40 11.59 -19.74
N ILE A 127 24.58 11.60 -20.77
CA ILE A 127 23.75 12.77 -21.09
C ILE A 127 22.55 12.77 -20.14
N TRP A 128 22.36 13.87 -19.42
CA TRP A 128 21.26 14.04 -18.48
C TRP A 128 20.27 15.05 -19.00
N TYR A 129 18.98 14.71 -18.93
CA TYR A 129 17.88 15.65 -19.19
C TYR A 129 17.35 16.11 -17.85
N ILE A 130 17.24 17.43 -17.69
CA ILE A 130 16.73 18.05 -16.46
C ILE A 130 15.35 18.61 -16.77
N SER A 131 14.39 18.30 -15.93
CA SER A 131 13.05 18.86 -15.98
C SER A 131 12.63 19.39 -14.61
N ARG A 132 11.67 20.30 -14.61
CA ARG A 132 11.10 20.81 -13.36
C ARG A 132 10.37 19.66 -12.64
N LYS A 133 10.63 19.51 -11.34
CA LYS A 133 9.82 18.66 -10.47
C LYS A 133 8.66 19.49 -9.93
N TYR A 134 7.45 19.09 -10.29
CA TYR A 134 6.25 19.70 -9.73
C TYR A 134 6.03 19.18 -8.30
N ASP A 135 5.51 20.04 -7.42
CA ASP A 135 5.14 19.68 -6.05
C ASP A 135 3.63 19.44 -6.00
N GLY A 136 3.23 18.28 -6.45
CA GLY A 136 1.85 17.87 -6.55
C GLY A 136 1.64 16.45 -6.03
N VAL A 137 0.51 15.86 -6.38
CA VAL A 137 0.17 14.49 -6.04
C VAL A 137 0.29 13.61 -7.28
N ARG A 138 1.23 12.65 -7.25
CA ARG A 138 1.41 11.73 -8.37
C ARG A 138 0.19 10.88 -8.58
N SER A 139 -0.31 10.87 -9.80
CA SER A 139 -1.50 10.14 -10.20
C SER A 139 -1.25 9.34 -11.47
N ILE A 140 -1.83 8.13 -11.51
CA ILE A 140 -1.83 7.28 -12.69
C ILE A 140 -3.24 7.29 -13.27
N LEU A 141 -3.37 7.67 -14.54
CA LEU A 141 -4.62 7.53 -15.28
C LEU A 141 -4.63 6.17 -16.00
N TYR A 142 -5.77 5.51 -15.96
CA TYR A 142 -5.98 4.21 -16.62
C TYR A 142 -7.44 4.05 -17.03
N TYR A 143 -7.69 3.16 -18.01
CA TYR A 143 -9.03 2.85 -18.47
C TYR A 143 -9.54 1.59 -17.80
N LYS A 144 -10.76 1.66 -17.27
CA LYS A 144 -11.42 0.54 -16.62
C LYS A 144 -12.95 0.73 -16.65
N ASP A 145 -13.66 -0.34 -17.00
CA ASP A 145 -15.13 -0.40 -16.99
C ASP A 145 -15.80 0.74 -17.81
N GLY A 146 -15.20 1.11 -18.95
CA GLY A 146 -15.73 2.15 -19.83
C GLY A 146 -15.37 3.60 -19.42
N GLU A 147 -14.54 3.77 -18.38
CA GLU A 147 -14.21 5.10 -17.84
C GLU A 147 -12.72 5.29 -17.64
N ILE A 148 -12.28 6.56 -17.68
CA ILE A 148 -10.95 6.93 -17.20
C ILE A 148 -11.00 6.97 -15.67
N ARG A 149 -10.11 6.24 -15.04
CA ARG A 149 -9.90 6.21 -13.59
C ARG A 149 -8.56 6.80 -13.23
N THR A 150 -8.45 7.28 -12.00
CA THR A 150 -7.20 7.82 -11.47
C THR A 150 -6.84 7.16 -10.14
N SER A 151 -5.58 6.90 -9.92
CA SER A 151 -5.14 6.36 -8.64
C SER A 151 -3.77 6.87 -8.22
N SER A 152 -3.56 6.93 -6.92
CA SER A 152 -2.22 7.10 -6.36
C SER A 152 -1.35 5.88 -6.64
N ARG A 153 -0.05 6.00 -6.40
CA ARG A 153 0.86 4.85 -6.42
C ARG A 153 0.41 3.69 -5.53
N GLY A 154 -0.19 3.98 -4.38
CA GLY A 154 -0.69 2.98 -3.43
C GLY A 154 -2.06 2.40 -3.78
N GLY A 155 -2.77 2.98 -4.75
CA GLY A 155 -4.12 2.56 -5.13
C GLY A 155 -5.23 3.40 -4.48
N GLN A 156 -4.90 4.55 -3.90
CA GLN A 156 -5.92 5.49 -3.44
C GLN A 156 -6.57 6.16 -4.65
N ASP A 157 -7.89 6.24 -4.65
CA ASP A 157 -8.68 6.85 -5.71
C ASP A 157 -8.58 8.38 -5.66
N TYR A 158 -8.36 9.00 -6.82
CA TYR A 158 -8.35 10.45 -7.02
C TYR A 158 -9.36 10.89 -8.08
N ASP A 159 -10.34 10.08 -8.39
CA ASP A 159 -11.32 10.32 -9.45
C ASP A 159 -12.04 11.66 -9.29
N ILE A 160 -12.38 12.06 -8.08
CA ILE A 160 -13.04 13.34 -7.80
C ILE A 160 -12.09 14.52 -8.12
N ALA A 161 -10.84 14.47 -7.66
CA ALA A 161 -9.86 15.52 -7.88
C ALA A 161 -9.48 15.68 -9.35
N ALA A 162 -9.57 14.61 -10.13
CA ALA A 162 -9.23 14.56 -11.55
C ALA A 162 -10.46 14.58 -12.49
N THR A 163 -11.64 14.96 -12.02
CA THR A 163 -12.89 14.92 -12.79
C THR A 163 -12.74 15.62 -14.16
N HIS A 164 -12.12 16.78 -14.22
CA HIS A 164 -11.94 17.53 -15.47
C HIS A 164 -11.07 16.80 -16.51
N ILE A 165 -10.13 15.97 -16.08
CA ILE A 165 -9.30 15.13 -16.96
C ILE A 165 -10.08 13.89 -17.38
N ARG A 166 -10.79 13.26 -16.45
CA ARG A 166 -11.56 12.04 -16.69
C ARG A 166 -12.71 12.23 -17.67
N THR A 167 -13.29 13.41 -17.69
CA THR A 167 -14.41 13.77 -18.58
C THR A 167 -13.98 14.40 -19.90
N ASP A 168 -12.67 14.52 -20.17
CA ASP A 168 -12.17 15.05 -21.44
C ASP A 168 -12.44 14.07 -22.58
N PRO A 169 -13.24 14.47 -23.61
CA PRO A 169 -13.62 13.58 -24.70
C PRO A 169 -12.43 13.13 -25.56
N SER A 170 -11.38 13.96 -25.65
CA SER A 170 -10.19 13.64 -26.44
C SER A 170 -9.37 12.55 -25.76
N LEU A 171 -9.19 12.67 -24.44
CA LEU A 171 -8.53 11.63 -23.66
C LEU A 171 -9.33 10.33 -23.65
N LEU A 172 -10.65 10.41 -23.52
CA LEU A 172 -11.51 9.22 -23.56
C LEU A 172 -11.30 8.42 -24.85
N LYS A 173 -11.33 9.08 -26.02
CA LYS A 173 -11.07 8.43 -27.31
C LYS A 173 -9.69 7.76 -27.38
N ILE A 174 -8.67 8.38 -26.79
CA ILE A 174 -7.31 7.80 -26.73
C ILE A 174 -7.31 6.53 -25.91
N PHE A 175 -7.97 6.54 -24.74
CA PHE A 175 -8.04 5.39 -23.85
C PHE A 175 -8.93 4.27 -24.41
N GLU A 176 -10.03 4.59 -25.06
CA GLU A 176 -10.89 3.61 -25.76
C GLU A 176 -10.14 2.88 -26.86
N SER A 177 -9.34 3.62 -27.62
CA SER A 177 -8.49 3.04 -28.68
C SER A 177 -7.30 2.27 -28.11
N ASN A 178 -6.89 2.54 -26.88
CA ASN A 178 -5.74 1.94 -26.20
C ASN A 178 -6.05 1.60 -24.74
N PRO A 179 -6.88 0.57 -24.46
CA PRO A 179 -7.34 0.28 -23.08
C PRO A 179 -6.22 -0.09 -22.10
N THR A 180 -5.08 -0.54 -22.63
CA THR A 180 -3.90 -0.88 -21.82
C THR A 180 -3.00 0.32 -21.51
N LEU A 181 -3.28 1.48 -22.10
CA LEU A 181 -2.52 2.72 -21.85
C LEU A 181 -2.58 3.09 -20.36
N ARG A 182 -1.44 3.55 -19.85
CA ARG A 182 -1.32 4.14 -18.52
C ARG A 182 -0.56 5.44 -18.65
N LEU A 183 -1.15 6.53 -18.16
CA LEU A 183 -0.49 7.83 -18.12
C LEU A 183 -0.08 8.13 -16.69
N ASP A 184 1.20 8.39 -16.50
CA ASP A 184 1.80 8.76 -15.22
C ASP A 184 2.01 10.27 -15.19
N GLY A 185 1.35 10.93 -14.27
CA GLY A 185 1.35 12.39 -14.18
C GLY A 185 1.31 12.89 -12.74
N GLU A 186 1.18 14.19 -12.62
CA GLU A 186 1.11 14.89 -11.34
C GLU A 186 -0.15 15.75 -11.30
N ILE A 187 -1.02 15.53 -10.30
CA ILE A 187 -2.11 16.46 -10.00
C ILE A 187 -1.45 17.65 -9.31
N TYR A 188 -1.46 18.78 -10.00
CA TYR A 188 -0.76 19.98 -9.57
C TYR A 188 -1.62 21.23 -9.80
N ARG A 189 -1.55 22.16 -8.88
CA ARG A 189 -2.12 23.49 -9.06
C ARG A 189 -1.09 24.55 -8.70
N PHE A 190 -0.84 25.46 -9.62
CA PHE A 190 0.10 26.55 -9.41
C PHE A 190 -0.24 27.33 -8.13
N SER A 191 0.75 27.68 -7.35
CA SER A 191 0.65 28.38 -6.06
C SER A 191 -0.09 27.67 -4.92
N TRP A 192 -0.53 26.42 -5.10
CA TRP A 192 -1.09 25.63 -4.01
C TRP A 192 -0.04 24.71 -3.39
N PRO A 193 0.10 24.71 -2.06
CA PRO A 193 0.96 23.75 -1.39
C PRO A 193 0.33 22.36 -1.44
N LEU A 194 1.17 21.32 -1.33
CA LEU A 194 0.78 19.91 -1.45
C LEU A 194 -0.40 19.53 -0.53
N ASN A 195 -0.43 20.04 0.70
CA ASN A 195 -1.49 19.76 1.68
C ASN A 195 -2.87 20.36 1.32
N LYS A 196 -2.97 21.14 0.26
CA LYS A 196 -4.24 21.64 -0.29
C LYS A 196 -4.67 20.89 -1.56
N ILE A 197 -3.78 20.07 -2.11
CA ILE A 197 -4.03 19.31 -3.34
C ILE A 197 -4.41 17.87 -2.99
N SER A 198 -3.89 17.35 -1.89
CA SER A 198 -4.10 15.97 -1.40
C SER A 198 -5.35 15.82 -0.55
#